data_578b1da4b0470b25edb87c78cc6300cc
#
_entry.id   578b1da4b0470b25edb87c78cc6300cc
#
_cell.length_a   1.000
_cell.length_b   1.000
_cell.length_c   1.000
_cell.angle_alpha   90.00
_cell.angle_beta   90.00
_cell.angle_gamma   90.00
#
_symmetry.space_group_name_H-M   'P 1'
#
loop_
_entity.id
_entity.type
_entity.pdbx_description
1 polymer ?
#
loop_
_entity_poly.entity_id
_entity_poly.type
_entity_poly.pdbx_seq_one_letter_code
_entity_poly.pdbx_strand_id
1 'polypeptide(L)'
;MTKEPIAPSELIINPDGSIFHLHVKPEQLADKVILVGDPGRVPLVASHFDTTECDVSSREFRTITGTYKDKRITVVSTGIGCDNIDIVLNELDALANIDFNTRLIKDNLRQLELVRIGTCGGLQPNTPEGTFVASEISIGFDGLLNFYAGRNAVSDLELEKAFLSHMNWHGTQCIAHPYVVHANAELINRIGGDDMVRGITIACGGFFGPQGRQLRLPLADPDQNAKIESFEYNDHRICNFEMESSAIAGLSLLMGHKAMTCCMVIANRRAHNANANYKGSIDALIQHVLERIWRLPAPPPLTHRHTASPAATLHGKRRGQLF
;
A
#
# COMPACT_ATOMS: atom_id res chain seq x y z
N MET A 1 30.67 4.82 -6.94
CA MET A 1 30.71 5.30 -5.55
C MET A 1 31.27 4.18 -4.70
N THR A 2 32.30 4.42 -3.90
CA THR A 2 32.78 3.46 -2.91
C THR A 2 31.64 3.23 -1.91
N LYS A 3 31.19 1.99 -1.79
CA LYS A 3 30.18 1.64 -0.78
C LYS A 3 30.84 1.76 0.59
N GLU A 4 30.38 2.71 1.40
CA GLU A 4 30.80 2.80 2.79
C GLU A 4 29.85 1.98 3.66
N PRO A 5 30.35 1.30 4.72
CA PRO A 5 29.52 0.60 5.66
C PRO A 5 28.55 1.55 6.38
N ILE A 6 27.30 1.14 6.50
CA ILE A 6 26.29 1.90 7.24
C ILE A 6 26.67 1.92 8.72
N ALA A 7 26.66 3.10 9.33
CA ALA A 7 27.05 3.29 10.72
C ALA A 7 26.16 2.48 11.68
N PRO A 8 26.68 2.04 12.84
CA PRO A 8 25.91 1.31 13.85
C PRO A 8 24.71 2.09 14.41
N SER A 9 24.75 3.42 14.41
CA SER A 9 23.63 4.27 14.82
C SER A 9 22.46 4.28 13.82
N GLU A 10 22.75 4.00 12.54
CA GLU A 10 21.76 3.99 11.46
C GLU A 10 21.16 2.59 11.25
N LEU A 11 22.01 1.57 11.19
CA LEU A 11 21.61 0.17 11.11
C LEU A 11 21.91 -0.50 12.44
N ILE A 12 20.92 -0.60 13.31
CA ILE A 12 21.09 -1.25 14.63
C ILE A 12 20.83 -2.75 14.46
N ILE A 13 21.82 -3.56 14.82
CA ILE A 13 21.76 -5.02 14.79
C ILE A 13 21.92 -5.51 16.22
N ASN A 14 21.01 -6.40 16.67
CA ASN A 14 21.06 -6.99 17.99
C ASN A 14 22.26 -7.98 18.13
N PRO A 15 22.70 -8.28 19.36
CA PRO A 15 23.84 -9.19 19.57
C PRO A 15 23.64 -10.60 18.98
N ASP A 16 22.39 -11.04 18.77
CA ASP A 16 22.05 -12.31 18.16
C ASP A 16 22.01 -12.27 16.61
N GLY A 17 22.31 -11.11 16.01
CA GLY A 17 22.32 -10.89 14.57
C GLY A 17 20.95 -10.51 13.96
N SER A 18 19.91 -10.33 14.78
CA SER A 18 18.61 -9.86 14.30
C SER A 18 18.56 -8.34 14.13
N ILE A 19 17.62 -7.84 13.29
CA ILE A 19 17.34 -6.41 13.17
C ILE A 19 16.67 -5.88 14.44
N PHE A 20 16.80 -4.59 14.71
CA PHE A 20 16.55 -4.01 16.04
C PHE A 20 15.11 -4.13 16.54
N HIS A 21 14.12 -3.68 15.77
CA HIS A 21 12.73 -3.68 16.24
C HIS A 21 12.02 -5.00 15.98
N LEU A 22 12.12 -5.51 14.75
CA LEU A 22 11.43 -6.74 14.35
C LEU A 22 12.04 -8.00 14.99
N HIS A 23 13.28 -7.96 15.44
CA HIS A 23 14.05 -9.10 15.97
C HIS A 23 14.14 -10.30 14.99
N VAL A 24 14.02 -10.03 13.69
CA VAL A 24 14.10 -11.01 12.61
C VAL A 24 15.50 -11.01 12.02
N LYS A 25 15.96 -12.16 11.54
CA LYS A 25 17.24 -12.31 10.83
C LYS A 25 17.02 -12.35 9.32
N PRO A 26 18.03 -11.98 8.51
CA PRO A 26 17.90 -11.95 7.05
C PRO A 26 17.39 -13.26 6.42
N GLU A 27 17.83 -14.42 6.93
CA GLU A 27 17.42 -15.74 6.44
C GLU A 27 15.97 -16.09 6.79
N GLN A 28 15.38 -15.42 7.76
CA GLN A 28 14.00 -15.64 8.19
C GLN A 28 12.96 -14.91 7.33
N LEU A 29 13.38 -13.98 6.46
CA LEU A 29 12.49 -13.19 5.62
C LEU A 29 12.24 -13.85 4.26
N ALA A 30 10.97 -14.07 3.89
CA ALA A 30 10.55 -14.46 2.55
C ALA A 30 10.40 -13.25 1.63
N ASP A 31 10.35 -13.47 0.28
CA ASP A 31 10.14 -12.38 -0.69
C ASP A 31 8.69 -11.90 -0.74
N LYS A 32 7.74 -12.74 -0.34
CA LYS A 32 6.33 -12.37 -0.21
C LYS A 32 5.98 -12.17 1.25
N VAL A 33 5.48 -10.97 1.57
CA VAL A 33 5.23 -10.55 2.94
C VAL A 33 3.79 -10.05 3.07
N ILE A 34 3.05 -10.65 3.98
CA ILE A 34 1.75 -10.15 4.44
C ILE A 34 1.98 -9.21 5.62
N LEU A 35 1.44 -7.99 5.52
CA LEU A 35 1.46 -7.01 6.59
C LEU A 35 0.08 -6.93 7.24
N VAL A 36 0.02 -6.93 8.57
CA VAL A 36 -1.21 -6.76 9.34
C VAL A 36 -0.99 -5.75 10.45
N GLY A 37 -2.00 -4.96 10.82
CA GLY A 37 -1.85 -3.98 11.90
C GLY A 37 -1.78 -4.62 13.28
N ASP A 38 -2.68 -5.57 13.56
CA ASP A 38 -2.84 -6.22 14.85
C ASP A 38 -1.91 -7.44 14.97
N PRO A 39 -1.02 -7.53 15.99
CA PRO A 39 -0.18 -8.72 16.22
C PRO A 39 -1.01 -9.99 16.48
N GLY A 40 -2.24 -9.86 16.99
CA GLY A 40 -3.17 -10.98 17.12
C GLY A 40 -3.66 -11.56 15.79
N ARG A 41 -3.53 -10.81 14.69
CA ARG A 41 -3.87 -11.29 13.34
C ARG A 41 -2.75 -12.12 12.71
N VAL A 42 -1.52 -11.98 13.15
CA VAL A 42 -0.38 -12.76 12.63
C VAL A 42 -0.63 -14.27 12.75
N PRO A 43 -0.99 -14.83 13.92
CA PRO A 43 -1.30 -16.26 14.04
C PRO A 43 -2.55 -16.66 13.23
N LEU A 44 -3.51 -15.76 13.01
CA LEU A 44 -4.68 -16.04 12.16
C LEU A 44 -4.26 -16.25 10.70
N VAL A 45 -3.37 -15.41 10.16
CA VAL A 45 -2.81 -15.61 8.82
C VAL A 45 -1.96 -16.89 8.77
N ALA A 46 -1.10 -17.09 9.77
CA ALA A 46 -0.21 -18.24 9.84
C ALA A 46 -0.95 -19.59 10.06
N SER A 47 -2.19 -19.57 10.55
CA SER A 47 -3.01 -20.79 10.66
C SER A 47 -3.36 -21.42 9.30
N HIS A 48 -3.20 -20.68 8.21
CA HIS A 48 -3.34 -21.18 6.84
C HIS A 48 -2.03 -21.72 6.25
N PHE A 49 -0.90 -21.59 6.95
CA PHE A 49 0.39 -22.08 6.47
C PHE A 49 0.51 -23.61 6.62
N ASP A 50 1.20 -24.24 5.68
CA ASP A 50 1.49 -25.67 5.71
C ASP A 50 2.55 -26.00 6.78
N THR A 51 3.54 -25.10 6.94
CA THR A 51 4.65 -25.23 7.92
C THR A 51 4.95 -23.87 8.53
N THR A 52 5.59 -23.88 9.69
CA THR A 52 6.16 -22.71 10.36
C THR A 52 7.68 -22.90 10.51
N GLU A 53 8.46 -21.94 9.98
CA GLU A 53 9.93 -21.92 10.10
C GLU A 53 10.38 -21.13 11.33
N CYS A 54 9.74 -19.99 11.60
CA CYS A 54 10.02 -19.16 12.78
C CYS A 54 8.77 -18.41 13.25
N ASP A 55 8.73 -18.11 14.53
CA ASP A 55 7.72 -17.24 15.17
C ASP A 55 8.48 -16.33 16.15
N VAL A 56 8.59 -15.05 15.82
CA VAL A 56 9.36 -14.05 16.58
C VAL A 56 8.42 -12.94 17.01
N SER A 57 8.49 -12.54 18.27
CA SER A 57 7.68 -11.45 18.81
C SER A 57 8.58 -10.47 19.55
N SER A 58 8.47 -9.19 19.20
CA SER A 58 9.18 -8.08 19.82
C SER A 58 8.31 -6.84 19.79
N ARG A 59 8.03 -6.26 20.96
CA ARG A 59 7.13 -5.10 21.10
C ARG A 59 5.76 -5.42 20.49
N GLU A 60 5.23 -4.51 19.63
CA GLU A 60 4.01 -4.69 18.82
C GLU A 60 4.23 -5.50 17.55
N PHE A 61 5.46 -5.87 17.25
CA PHE A 61 5.85 -6.61 16.06
C PHE A 61 5.88 -8.11 16.33
N ARG A 62 5.13 -8.87 15.58
CA ARG A 62 5.21 -10.33 15.53
C ARG A 62 5.40 -10.77 14.10
N THR A 63 6.35 -11.66 13.87
CA THR A 63 6.70 -12.19 12.55
C THR A 63 6.61 -13.70 12.60
N ILE A 64 5.86 -14.28 11.66
CA ILE A 64 5.85 -15.73 11.41
C ILE A 64 6.23 -15.94 9.94
N THR A 65 7.24 -16.77 9.71
CA THR A 65 7.61 -17.24 8.36
C THR A 65 7.33 -18.74 8.28
N GLY A 66 6.83 -19.17 7.14
CA GLY A 66 6.50 -20.54 6.85
C GLY A 66 6.21 -20.76 5.37
N THR A 67 5.46 -21.80 5.05
CA THR A 67 5.05 -22.12 3.68
C THR A 67 3.53 -22.12 3.53
N TYR A 68 3.05 -21.67 2.38
CA TYR A 68 1.67 -21.81 1.95
C TYR A 68 1.65 -22.40 0.53
N LYS A 69 1.06 -23.58 0.36
CA LYS A 69 1.11 -24.36 -0.90
C LYS A 69 2.56 -24.54 -1.36
N ASP A 70 3.40 -25.03 -0.46
CA ASP A 70 4.85 -25.27 -0.64
C ASP A 70 5.69 -24.02 -1.00
N LYS A 71 5.14 -22.84 -0.85
CA LYS A 71 5.83 -21.58 -1.18
C LYS A 71 6.05 -20.75 0.07
N ARG A 72 7.29 -20.27 0.22
CA ARG A 72 7.73 -19.53 1.39
C ARG A 72 7.08 -18.15 1.48
N ILE A 73 6.52 -17.82 2.64
CA ILE A 73 5.80 -16.58 2.92
C ILE A 73 6.06 -16.11 4.35
N THR A 74 6.09 -14.80 4.54
CA THR A 74 6.22 -14.16 5.86
C THR A 74 4.96 -13.37 6.16
N VAL A 75 4.48 -13.40 7.39
CA VAL A 75 3.49 -12.46 7.91
C VAL A 75 4.08 -11.66 9.05
N VAL A 76 3.89 -10.33 9.04
CA VAL A 76 4.42 -9.39 10.04
C VAL A 76 3.32 -8.48 10.52
N SER A 77 3.21 -8.26 11.84
CA SER A 77 2.42 -7.14 12.35
C SER A 77 3.20 -5.84 12.31
N THR A 78 2.51 -4.77 11.98
CA THR A 78 3.09 -3.43 11.87
C THR A 78 2.74 -2.53 13.05
N GLY A 79 1.77 -2.90 13.89
CA GLY A 79 1.11 -1.91 14.74
C GLY A 79 0.20 -0.99 13.92
N ILE A 80 -0.10 0.18 14.44
CA ILE A 80 -1.00 1.17 13.85
C ILE A 80 -0.22 2.42 13.46
N GLY A 81 -0.46 2.92 12.24
CA GLY A 81 0.01 4.22 11.79
C GLY A 81 1.28 4.19 10.94
N CYS A 82 1.51 5.29 10.23
CA CYS A 82 2.58 5.40 9.24
C CYS A 82 3.98 5.49 9.87
N ASP A 83 4.11 5.95 11.09
CA ASP A 83 5.34 5.95 11.87
C ASP A 83 5.86 4.53 12.11
N ASN A 84 4.99 3.61 12.48
CA ASN A 84 5.34 2.19 12.57
C ASN A 84 5.67 1.57 11.20
N ILE A 85 4.99 2.00 10.14
CA ILE A 85 5.31 1.55 8.77
C ILE A 85 6.72 1.98 8.36
N ASP A 86 7.16 3.16 8.76
CA ASP A 86 8.52 3.61 8.53
C ASP A 86 9.56 2.64 9.11
N ILE A 87 9.37 2.22 10.35
CA ILE A 87 10.23 1.22 11.01
C ILE A 87 10.19 -0.10 10.24
N VAL A 88 9.00 -0.64 10.01
CA VAL A 88 8.82 -1.98 9.45
C VAL A 88 9.39 -2.07 8.04
N LEU A 89 9.10 -1.12 7.16
CA LEU A 89 9.57 -1.19 5.77
C LEU A 89 11.07 -0.96 5.65
N ASN A 90 11.66 -0.04 6.42
CA ASN A 90 13.10 0.14 6.43
C ASN A 90 13.82 -1.11 6.98
N GLU A 91 13.29 -1.76 8.01
CA GLU A 91 13.88 -2.98 8.56
C GLU A 91 13.69 -4.20 7.63
N LEU A 92 12.54 -4.32 6.95
CA LEU A 92 12.35 -5.38 5.95
C LEU A 92 13.27 -5.19 4.73
N ASP A 93 13.45 -3.96 4.26
CA ASP A 93 14.42 -3.66 3.19
C ASP A 93 15.86 -3.94 3.65
N ALA A 94 16.23 -3.57 4.87
CA ALA A 94 17.55 -3.87 5.43
C ALA A 94 17.81 -5.37 5.50
N LEU A 95 16.85 -6.18 5.97
CA LEU A 95 16.95 -7.64 5.97
C LEU A 95 17.14 -8.22 4.57
N ALA A 96 16.45 -7.66 3.59
CA ALA A 96 16.53 -8.10 2.21
C ALA A 96 17.83 -7.67 1.53
N ASN A 97 18.28 -6.42 1.74
CA ASN A 97 19.16 -5.71 0.83
C ASN A 97 20.47 -5.22 1.46
N ILE A 98 20.69 -5.42 2.76
CA ILE A 98 21.95 -5.10 3.43
C ILE A 98 22.61 -6.39 3.93
N ASP A 99 23.91 -6.51 3.74
CA ASP A 99 24.71 -7.56 4.38
C ASP A 99 25.06 -7.10 5.80
N PHE A 100 24.53 -7.79 6.80
CA PHE A 100 24.70 -7.42 8.21
C PHE A 100 26.14 -7.62 8.73
N ASN A 101 26.94 -8.47 8.08
CA ASN A 101 28.34 -8.67 8.47
C ASN A 101 29.23 -7.51 8.00
N THR A 102 29.05 -7.06 6.74
CA THR A 102 29.81 -5.98 6.15
C THR A 102 29.16 -4.63 6.31
N ARG A 103 27.87 -4.59 6.62
CA ARG A 103 27.00 -3.40 6.71
C ARG A 103 26.92 -2.64 5.38
N LEU A 104 27.12 -3.34 4.27
CA LEU A 104 27.06 -2.79 2.92
C LEU A 104 25.74 -3.16 2.24
N ILE A 105 25.25 -2.25 1.41
CA ILE A 105 24.14 -2.55 0.50
C ILE A 105 24.60 -3.61 -0.50
N LYS A 106 23.83 -4.68 -0.66
CA LYS A 106 24.10 -5.78 -1.59
C LYS A 106 24.12 -5.29 -3.04
N ASP A 107 24.92 -5.92 -3.90
CA ASP A 107 24.94 -5.60 -5.34
C ASP A 107 23.65 -6.06 -6.04
N ASN A 108 23.12 -7.20 -5.65
CA ASN A 108 21.87 -7.75 -6.18
C ASN A 108 20.76 -7.54 -5.14
N LEU A 109 19.89 -6.57 -5.42
CA LEU A 109 18.78 -6.25 -4.54
C LEU A 109 17.63 -7.24 -4.73
N ARG A 110 17.06 -7.69 -3.61
CA ARG A 110 15.82 -8.46 -3.57
C ARG A 110 14.64 -7.50 -3.67
N GLN A 111 13.68 -7.81 -4.52
CA GLN A 111 12.41 -7.10 -4.58
C GLN A 111 11.36 -7.86 -3.76
N LEU A 112 10.88 -7.24 -2.71
CA LEU A 112 9.79 -7.79 -1.90
C LEU A 112 8.43 -7.49 -2.55
N GLU A 113 7.47 -8.41 -2.36
CA GLU A 113 6.06 -8.18 -2.62
C GLU A 113 5.31 -8.07 -1.29
N LEU A 114 4.84 -6.88 -0.97
CA LEU A 114 4.22 -6.52 0.30
C LEU A 114 2.71 -6.36 0.12
N VAL A 115 1.91 -7.16 0.81
CA VAL A 115 0.45 -7.08 0.75
C VAL A 115 -0.10 -6.85 2.15
N ARG A 116 -0.65 -5.66 2.38
CA ARG A 116 -1.30 -5.36 3.65
C ARG A 116 -2.74 -5.84 3.65
N ILE A 117 -3.11 -6.54 4.73
CA ILE A 117 -4.49 -6.94 5.04
C ILE A 117 -4.96 -6.15 6.26
N GLY A 118 -5.85 -5.19 6.04
CA GLY A 118 -6.30 -4.27 7.07
C GLY A 118 -7.81 -4.20 7.23
N THR A 119 -8.23 -3.25 8.06
CA THR A 119 -9.63 -2.82 8.22
C THR A 119 -9.75 -1.34 7.91
N CYS A 120 -10.92 -0.89 7.49
CA CYS A 120 -11.13 0.49 7.10
C CYS A 120 -12.55 0.98 7.41
N GLY A 121 -12.74 2.30 7.30
CA GLY A 121 -14.05 2.93 7.31
C GLY A 121 -14.49 3.30 5.89
N GLY A 122 -15.62 2.76 5.43
CA GLY A 122 -16.21 3.08 4.14
C GLY A 122 -16.78 4.51 4.08
N LEU A 123 -16.71 5.16 2.93
CA LEU A 123 -17.15 6.53 2.68
C LEU A 123 -18.24 6.63 1.61
N GLN A 124 -18.37 5.64 0.77
CA GLN A 124 -19.30 5.66 -0.36
C GLN A 124 -20.46 4.67 -0.16
N PRO A 125 -21.58 4.83 -0.88
CA PRO A 125 -22.70 3.88 -0.84
C PRO A 125 -22.32 2.45 -1.26
N ASN A 126 -21.33 2.30 -2.14
CA ASN A 126 -20.82 1.02 -2.61
C ASN A 126 -19.73 0.41 -1.73
N THR A 127 -19.44 1.01 -0.57
CA THR A 127 -18.54 0.47 0.46
C THR A 127 -19.26 0.22 1.79
N PRO A 128 -20.36 -0.58 1.83
CA PRO A 128 -20.98 -1.00 3.07
C PRO A 128 -20.05 -1.89 3.90
N GLU A 129 -20.43 -2.16 5.15
CA GLU A 129 -19.70 -3.10 6.00
C GLU A 129 -19.55 -4.48 5.32
N GLY A 130 -18.41 -5.11 5.50
CA GLY A 130 -18.04 -6.38 4.88
C GLY A 130 -17.46 -6.27 3.45
N THR A 131 -17.53 -5.09 2.83
CA THR A 131 -16.91 -4.86 1.52
C THR A 131 -15.39 -4.96 1.60
N PHE A 132 -14.76 -5.62 0.64
CA PHE A 132 -13.32 -5.59 0.45
C PHE A 132 -12.94 -4.42 -0.46
N VAL A 133 -11.96 -3.63 -0.03
CA VAL A 133 -11.44 -2.48 -0.76
C VAL A 133 -9.96 -2.71 -1.06
N ALA A 134 -9.58 -2.56 -2.33
CA ALA A 134 -8.19 -2.49 -2.75
C ALA A 134 -7.80 -1.03 -2.95
N SER A 135 -6.86 -0.53 -2.17
CA SER A 135 -6.33 0.84 -2.25
C SER A 135 -5.47 0.97 -3.51
N GLU A 136 -6.08 1.35 -4.62
CA GLU A 136 -5.38 1.55 -5.89
C GLU A 136 -4.53 2.82 -5.85
N ILE A 137 -5.08 3.87 -5.24
CA ILE A 137 -4.43 5.15 -4.99
C ILE A 137 -4.55 5.46 -3.51
N SER A 138 -3.50 5.99 -2.91
CA SER A 138 -3.50 6.40 -1.51
C SER A 138 -3.12 7.87 -1.37
N ILE A 139 -3.91 8.62 -0.61
CA ILE A 139 -3.61 9.99 -0.20
C ILE A 139 -3.15 9.96 1.25
N GLY A 140 -1.89 10.30 1.49
CA GLY A 140 -1.30 10.32 2.83
C GLY A 140 -1.49 11.65 3.53
N PHE A 141 -2.18 11.65 4.67
CA PHE A 141 -2.29 12.80 5.58
C PHE A 141 -1.18 12.80 6.65
N ASP A 142 -0.36 11.76 6.64
CA ASP A 142 0.72 11.55 7.59
C ASP A 142 1.97 12.41 7.31
N GLY A 143 2.21 12.76 6.04
CA GLY A 143 3.35 13.54 5.60
C GLY A 143 4.69 12.79 5.60
N LEU A 144 4.73 11.49 5.91
CA LEU A 144 5.95 10.71 6.08
C LEU A 144 6.85 10.75 4.84
N LEU A 145 6.27 10.58 3.66
CA LEU A 145 7.05 10.50 2.42
C LEU A 145 7.81 11.80 2.10
N ASN A 146 7.38 12.93 2.66
CA ASN A 146 8.05 14.23 2.47
C ASN A 146 9.44 14.30 3.12
N PHE A 147 9.80 13.36 4.00
CA PHE A 147 11.13 13.25 4.59
C PHE A 147 12.11 12.46 3.72
N TYR A 148 11.65 11.84 2.63
CA TYR A 148 12.49 11.00 1.76
C TYR A 148 12.82 11.68 0.44
N ALA A 149 14.10 11.60 0.03
CA ALA A 149 14.51 12.03 -1.29
C ALA A 149 13.83 11.20 -2.40
N GLY A 150 13.52 11.84 -3.52
CA GLY A 150 12.84 11.15 -4.63
C GLY A 150 11.32 11.08 -4.52
N ARG A 151 10.72 11.61 -3.47
CA ARG A 151 9.28 11.64 -3.21
C ARG A 151 8.46 12.00 -4.47
N ASN A 152 8.84 13.05 -5.18
CA ASN A 152 8.13 13.53 -6.36
C ASN A 152 8.21 12.57 -7.57
N ALA A 153 9.21 11.69 -7.62
CA ALA A 153 9.31 10.70 -8.69
C ALA A 153 8.32 9.53 -8.55
N VAL A 154 7.77 9.34 -7.35
CA VAL A 154 6.81 8.27 -7.05
C VAL A 154 5.41 8.80 -6.72
N SER A 155 5.21 10.10 -6.70
CA SER A 155 3.93 10.74 -6.36
C SER A 155 3.16 11.21 -7.60
N ASP A 156 1.84 11.11 -7.51
CA ASP A 156 0.91 11.71 -8.48
C ASP A 156 0.66 13.18 -8.13
N LEU A 157 1.52 14.06 -8.66
CA LEU A 157 1.50 15.49 -8.35
C LEU A 157 0.25 16.21 -8.88
N GLU A 158 -0.35 15.71 -9.95
CA GLU A 158 -1.55 16.33 -10.53
C GLU A 158 -2.79 16.01 -9.68
N LEU A 159 -2.94 14.76 -9.23
CA LEU A 159 -4.02 14.38 -8.31
C LEU A 159 -3.83 15.06 -6.95
N GLU A 160 -2.60 15.18 -6.46
CA GLU A 160 -2.27 15.90 -5.23
C GLU A 160 -2.73 17.36 -5.29
N LYS A 161 -2.42 18.05 -6.39
CA LYS A 161 -2.84 19.43 -6.63
C LYS A 161 -4.37 19.55 -6.73
N ALA A 162 -5.03 18.63 -7.45
CA ALA A 162 -6.49 18.61 -7.56
C ALA A 162 -7.16 18.40 -6.20
N PHE A 163 -6.65 17.47 -5.39
CA PHE A 163 -7.15 17.22 -4.05
C PHE A 163 -6.99 18.43 -3.12
N LEU A 164 -5.80 19.04 -3.07
CA LEU A 164 -5.54 20.24 -2.27
C LEU A 164 -6.46 21.41 -2.66
N SER A 165 -6.67 21.59 -3.95
CA SER A 165 -7.59 22.62 -4.47
C SER A 165 -9.03 22.38 -4.04
N HIS A 166 -9.50 21.11 -4.11
CA HIS A 166 -10.84 20.72 -3.70
C HIS A 166 -11.08 20.88 -2.20
N MET A 167 -10.12 20.49 -1.37
CA MET A 167 -10.22 20.61 0.08
C MET A 167 -10.25 22.07 0.54
N ASN A 168 -9.62 22.97 -0.22
CA ASN A 168 -9.57 24.40 0.08
C ASN A 168 -9.17 24.70 1.54
N TRP A 169 -8.16 23.98 2.03
CA TRP A 169 -7.64 24.18 3.37
C TRP A 169 -6.86 25.49 3.48
N HIS A 170 -7.09 26.22 4.56
CA HIS A 170 -6.48 27.50 4.81
C HIS A 170 -5.74 27.53 6.15
N GLY A 171 -4.63 28.27 6.20
CA GLY A 171 -3.85 28.48 7.44
C GLY A 171 -3.33 27.19 8.03
N THR A 172 -3.61 26.92 9.30
CA THR A 172 -3.12 25.76 10.05
C THR A 172 -3.87 24.46 9.75
N GLN A 173 -4.95 24.48 8.94
CA GLN A 173 -5.72 23.27 8.59
C GLN A 173 -4.93 22.32 7.70
N CYS A 174 -3.96 22.83 6.94
CA CYS A 174 -3.06 22.00 6.11
C CYS A 174 -1.72 21.82 6.84
N ILE A 175 -1.73 21.05 7.93
CA ILE A 175 -0.55 20.87 8.79
C ILE A 175 0.47 19.92 8.13
N ALA A 176 0.02 18.80 7.61
CA ALA A 176 0.86 17.86 6.86
C ALA A 176 0.51 17.98 5.38
N HIS A 177 1.47 18.38 4.55
CA HIS A 177 1.25 18.43 3.10
C HIS A 177 0.92 17.02 2.60
N PRO A 178 -0.31 16.77 2.13
CA PRO A 178 -0.69 15.46 1.62
C PRO A 178 0.19 15.06 0.43
N TYR A 179 0.41 13.77 0.30
CA TYR A 179 1.05 13.18 -0.86
C TYR A 179 0.19 12.06 -1.44
N VAL A 180 0.30 11.84 -2.73
CA VAL A 180 -0.51 10.87 -3.46
C VAL A 180 0.39 9.85 -4.14
N VAL A 181 0.13 8.57 -3.89
CA VAL A 181 0.90 7.46 -4.42
C VAL A 181 0.00 6.35 -4.94
N HIS A 182 0.47 5.64 -5.96
CA HIS A 182 -0.24 4.47 -6.51
C HIS A 182 0.32 3.18 -5.94
N ALA A 183 -0.56 2.22 -5.67
CA ALA A 183 -0.16 0.85 -5.40
C ALA A 183 0.45 0.20 -6.65
N ASN A 184 1.17 -0.90 -6.47
CA ASN A 184 1.72 -1.64 -7.61
C ASN A 184 0.59 -2.23 -8.46
N ALA A 185 0.52 -1.82 -9.74
CA ALA A 185 -0.56 -2.20 -10.66
C ALA A 185 -0.63 -3.71 -10.89
N GLU A 186 0.51 -4.42 -10.90
CA GLU A 186 0.51 -5.88 -11.04
C GLU A 186 -0.15 -6.55 -9.84
N LEU A 187 0.15 -6.11 -8.62
CA LEU A 187 -0.47 -6.63 -7.40
C LEU A 187 -1.97 -6.31 -7.35
N ILE A 188 -2.36 -5.08 -7.69
CA ILE A 188 -3.77 -4.66 -7.76
C ILE A 188 -4.55 -5.55 -8.74
N ASN A 189 -4.02 -5.82 -9.93
CA ASN A 189 -4.68 -6.64 -10.93
C ASN A 189 -4.72 -8.13 -10.54
N ARG A 190 -3.70 -8.61 -9.87
CA ARG A 190 -3.58 -10.02 -9.46
C ARG A 190 -4.44 -10.34 -8.23
N ILE A 191 -4.46 -9.46 -7.25
CA ILE A 191 -5.09 -9.69 -5.94
C ILE A 191 -6.45 -9.00 -5.83
N GLY A 192 -6.56 -7.74 -6.29
CA GLY A 192 -7.73 -6.91 -6.15
C GLY A 192 -9.02 -7.45 -6.80
N GLY A 193 -8.90 -8.23 -7.90
CA GLY A 193 -10.06 -8.89 -8.54
C GLY A 193 -11.27 -7.97 -8.82
N ASP A 194 -12.35 -8.55 -9.35
CA ASP A 194 -13.62 -7.83 -9.57
C ASP A 194 -14.54 -7.84 -8.34
N ASP A 195 -14.14 -8.55 -7.31
CA ASP A 195 -14.85 -8.72 -6.03
C ASP A 195 -14.34 -7.77 -4.94
N MET A 196 -13.43 -6.87 -5.28
CA MET A 196 -12.99 -5.77 -4.43
C MET A 196 -13.32 -4.43 -5.07
N VAL A 197 -13.80 -3.49 -4.26
CA VAL A 197 -13.93 -2.10 -4.69
C VAL A 197 -12.54 -1.49 -4.82
N ARG A 198 -12.22 -0.96 -5.99
CA ARG A 198 -10.96 -0.22 -6.24
C ARG A 198 -11.22 1.27 -6.18
N GLY A 199 -10.30 2.03 -5.64
CA GLY A 199 -10.43 3.47 -5.58
C GLY A 199 -9.37 4.16 -4.74
N ILE A 200 -9.65 5.41 -4.40
CA ILE A 200 -8.76 6.23 -3.58
C ILE A 200 -9.02 5.93 -2.10
N THR A 201 -7.95 5.69 -1.37
CA THR A 201 -7.93 5.53 0.09
C THR A 201 -7.24 6.72 0.73
N ILE A 202 -7.78 7.26 1.81
CA ILE A 202 -7.05 8.22 2.65
C ILE A 202 -6.39 7.47 3.82
N ALA A 203 -5.06 7.59 3.90
CA ALA A 203 -4.28 7.14 5.03
C ALA A 203 -4.08 8.30 6.01
N CYS A 204 -4.65 8.18 7.19
CA CYS A 204 -4.65 9.26 8.19
C CYS A 204 -3.61 9.01 9.28
N GLY A 205 -2.89 10.03 9.69
CA GLY A 205 -2.00 10.00 10.86
C GLY A 205 -2.71 9.93 12.22
N GLY A 206 -4.03 9.67 12.24
CA GLY A 206 -4.81 9.52 13.46
C GLY A 206 -6.22 9.02 13.18
N PHE A 207 -6.83 8.38 14.18
CA PHE A 207 -8.13 7.73 14.05
C PHE A 207 -9.33 8.69 14.25
N PHE A 208 -9.19 9.70 15.10
CA PHE A 208 -10.29 10.61 15.44
C PHE A 208 -10.31 11.85 14.55
N GLY A 209 -9.66 12.94 14.95
CA GLY A 209 -9.66 14.21 14.22
C GLY A 209 -9.27 14.10 12.74
N PRO A 210 -8.13 13.44 12.39
CA PRO A 210 -7.73 13.29 10.99
C PRO A 210 -8.75 12.55 10.10
N GLN A 211 -9.58 11.69 10.70
CA GLN A 211 -10.68 11.00 10.00
C GLN A 211 -12.05 11.67 10.24
N GLY A 212 -12.08 12.90 10.72
CA GLY A 212 -13.32 13.63 10.97
C GLY A 212 -14.24 13.01 12.03
N ARG A 213 -13.68 12.29 13.03
CA ARG A 213 -14.42 11.82 14.20
C ARG A 213 -14.30 12.83 15.32
N GLN A 214 -15.44 13.27 15.81
CA GLN A 214 -15.51 14.17 16.95
C GLN A 214 -16.03 13.43 18.17
N LEU A 215 -15.30 13.49 19.27
CA LEU A 215 -15.78 13.15 20.60
C LEU A 215 -15.98 14.45 21.40
N ARG A 216 -15.12 14.71 22.38
CA ARG A 216 -15.17 15.93 23.20
C ARG A 216 -14.52 17.13 22.51
N LEU A 217 -13.46 16.93 21.73
CA LEU A 217 -12.76 18.01 21.05
C LEU A 217 -13.45 18.32 19.71
N PRO A 218 -13.69 19.60 19.38
CA PRO A 218 -14.23 19.99 18.09
C PRO A 218 -13.19 19.77 16.98
N LEU A 219 -13.67 19.56 15.76
CA LEU A 219 -12.83 19.49 14.57
C LEU A 219 -12.43 20.90 14.12
N ALA A 220 -11.22 21.03 13.58
CA ALA A 220 -10.76 22.27 12.96
C ALA A 220 -11.52 22.61 11.66
N ASP A 221 -11.89 21.58 10.90
CA ASP A 221 -12.77 21.67 9.72
C ASP A 221 -13.95 20.71 9.91
N PRO A 222 -15.12 21.22 10.37
CA PRO A 222 -16.32 20.39 10.54
C PRO A 222 -16.82 19.77 9.24
N ASP A 223 -16.54 20.38 8.09
CA ASP A 223 -16.98 19.94 6.76
C ASP A 223 -15.98 19.01 6.07
N GLN A 224 -14.86 18.65 6.73
CA GLN A 224 -13.79 17.83 6.16
C GLN A 224 -14.34 16.56 5.47
N ASN A 225 -15.19 15.82 6.14
CA ASN A 225 -15.71 14.56 5.59
C ASN A 225 -16.63 14.78 4.38
N ALA A 226 -17.45 15.84 4.39
CA ALA A 226 -18.30 16.16 3.25
C ALA A 226 -17.47 16.54 2.01
N LYS A 227 -16.37 17.29 2.19
CA LYS A 227 -15.42 17.61 1.13
C LYS A 227 -14.76 16.34 0.59
N ILE A 228 -14.27 15.46 1.48
CA ILE A 228 -13.62 14.19 1.12
C ILE A 228 -14.58 13.28 0.34
N GLU A 229 -15.81 13.11 0.79
CA GLU A 229 -16.84 12.27 0.14
C GLU A 229 -17.21 12.78 -1.25
N SER A 230 -17.18 14.10 -1.47
CA SER A 230 -17.53 14.73 -2.75
C SER A 230 -16.36 14.77 -3.74
N PHE A 231 -15.13 14.45 -3.31
CA PHE A 231 -13.98 14.47 -4.20
C PHE A 231 -14.06 13.40 -5.27
N GLU A 232 -13.85 13.82 -6.52
CA GLU A 232 -13.80 12.95 -7.69
C GLU A 232 -12.68 13.42 -8.63
N TYR A 233 -11.90 12.47 -9.13
CA TYR A 233 -10.83 12.74 -10.08
C TYR A 233 -10.69 11.57 -11.06
N ASN A 234 -10.86 11.83 -12.36
CA ASN A 234 -10.76 10.82 -13.44
C ASN A 234 -11.57 9.54 -13.12
N ASP A 235 -12.85 9.67 -12.77
CA ASP A 235 -13.76 8.58 -12.38
C ASP A 235 -13.40 7.85 -11.08
N HIS A 236 -12.36 8.27 -10.36
CA HIS A 236 -12.00 7.74 -9.04
C HIS A 236 -12.61 8.58 -7.93
N ARG A 237 -13.18 7.91 -6.94
CA ARG A 237 -13.69 8.51 -5.70
C ARG A 237 -12.91 8.00 -4.50
N ILE A 238 -12.92 8.78 -3.43
CA ILE A 238 -12.38 8.34 -2.15
C ILE A 238 -13.34 7.34 -1.54
N CYS A 239 -12.91 6.08 -1.42
CA CYS A 239 -13.73 4.96 -1.00
C CYS A 239 -13.72 4.72 0.51
N ASN A 240 -12.59 4.98 1.17
CA ASN A 240 -12.39 4.62 2.56
C ASN A 240 -11.29 5.40 3.25
N PHE A 241 -11.32 5.33 4.59
CA PHE A 241 -10.23 5.74 5.48
C PHE A 241 -9.52 4.52 6.08
N GLU A 242 -8.20 4.58 6.17
CA GLU A 242 -7.37 3.71 7.00
C GLU A 242 -6.11 4.51 7.46
N MET A 243 -5.01 3.88 7.86
CA MET A 243 -3.93 4.61 8.55
C MET A 243 -2.51 4.30 8.02
N GLU A 244 -2.32 3.49 6.97
CA GLU A 244 -0.98 2.99 6.58
C GLU A 244 -0.72 2.90 5.07
N SER A 245 -1.74 2.84 4.22
CA SER A 245 -1.60 2.50 2.79
C SER A 245 -0.70 3.43 2.00
N SER A 246 -0.69 4.72 2.32
CA SER A 246 0.16 5.73 1.65
C SER A 246 1.64 5.48 1.91
N ALA A 247 2.01 5.27 3.18
CA ALA A 247 3.38 4.99 3.59
C ALA A 247 3.87 3.66 2.99
N ILE A 248 3.04 2.62 3.03
CA ILE A 248 3.37 1.31 2.44
C ILE A 248 3.64 1.45 0.93
N ALA A 249 2.74 2.07 0.19
CA ALA A 249 2.91 2.24 -1.25
C ALA A 249 4.12 3.14 -1.58
N GLY A 250 4.23 4.30 -0.92
CA GLY A 250 5.25 5.29 -1.20
C GLY A 250 6.67 4.81 -0.89
N LEU A 251 6.90 4.28 0.32
CA LEU A 251 8.21 3.75 0.70
C LEU A 251 8.59 2.54 -0.15
N SER A 252 7.65 1.63 -0.41
CA SER A 252 7.94 0.48 -1.28
C SER A 252 8.38 0.89 -2.67
N LEU A 253 7.73 1.90 -3.27
CA LEU A 253 8.14 2.43 -4.58
C LEU A 253 9.55 3.04 -4.54
N LEU A 254 9.88 3.82 -3.50
CA LEU A 254 11.21 4.40 -3.33
C LEU A 254 12.31 3.34 -3.15
N MET A 255 12.00 2.25 -2.46
CA MET A 255 12.91 1.12 -2.20
C MET A 255 12.97 0.11 -3.37
N GLY A 256 12.11 0.25 -4.38
CA GLY A 256 12.03 -0.69 -5.51
C GLY A 256 11.26 -1.97 -5.21
N HIS A 257 10.43 -1.98 -4.19
CA HIS A 257 9.52 -3.08 -3.84
C HIS A 257 8.16 -2.93 -4.51
N LYS A 258 7.36 -4.00 -4.51
CA LYS A 258 5.95 -3.98 -4.93
C LYS A 258 5.07 -4.00 -3.69
N ALA A 259 4.07 -3.11 -3.65
CA ALA A 259 3.15 -3.09 -2.52
C ALA A 259 1.71 -2.78 -2.92
N MET A 260 0.76 -3.32 -2.14
CA MET A 260 -0.65 -2.94 -2.15
C MET A 260 -1.29 -3.11 -0.77
N THR A 261 -2.40 -2.45 -0.57
CA THR A 261 -3.23 -2.59 0.64
C THR A 261 -4.62 -3.08 0.25
N CYS A 262 -5.10 -4.10 0.96
CA CYS A 262 -6.49 -4.56 0.95
C CYS A 262 -7.09 -4.37 2.33
N CYS A 263 -8.30 -3.82 2.40
CA CYS A 263 -9.00 -3.63 3.67
C CYS A 263 -10.41 -4.18 3.60
N MET A 264 -10.90 -4.67 4.72
CA MET A 264 -12.33 -4.92 4.92
C MET A 264 -12.97 -3.72 5.60
N VAL A 265 -14.10 -3.28 5.08
CA VAL A 265 -14.91 -2.21 5.68
C VAL A 265 -15.56 -2.74 6.95
N ILE A 266 -15.22 -2.14 8.11
CA ILE A 266 -15.81 -2.49 9.42
C ILE A 266 -16.76 -1.43 9.97
N ALA A 267 -16.80 -0.26 9.33
CA ALA A 267 -17.71 0.82 9.66
C ALA A 267 -17.99 1.63 8.40
N ASN A 268 -19.25 2.01 8.17
CA ASN A 268 -19.57 2.96 7.10
C ASN A 268 -19.95 4.31 7.72
N ARG A 269 -19.20 5.33 7.35
CA ARG A 269 -19.32 6.68 7.90
C ARG A 269 -20.63 7.35 7.53
N ARG A 270 -21.13 7.09 6.33
CA ARG A 270 -22.38 7.66 5.82
C ARG A 270 -23.60 6.99 6.44
N ALA A 271 -23.54 5.68 6.66
CA ALA A 271 -24.62 4.91 7.28
C ALA A 271 -24.63 5.00 8.82
N HIS A 272 -23.59 5.61 9.42
CA HIS A 272 -23.38 5.68 10.88
C HIS A 272 -23.36 4.30 11.57
N ASN A 273 -22.97 3.25 10.84
CA ASN A 273 -22.89 1.88 11.33
C ASN A 273 -21.45 1.46 11.62
N ALA A 274 -21.27 0.59 12.61
CA ALA A 274 -19.99 -0.02 12.90
C ALA A 274 -20.19 -1.46 13.38
N ASN A 275 -19.39 -2.40 12.81
CA ASN A 275 -19.35 -3.79 13.21
C ASN A 275 -18.13 -4.05 14.10
N ALA A 276 -18.32 -4.12 15.40
CA ALA A 276 -17.25 -4.47 16.35
C ALA A 276 -16.86 -5.97 16.28
N ASN A 277 -17.69 -6.83 15.69
CA ASN A 277 -17.48 -8.28 15.64
C ASN A 277 -17.03 -8.78 14.24
N TYR A 278 -16.07 -8.09 13.65
CA TYR A 278 -15.58 -8.34 12.28
C TYR A 278 -14.59 -9.51 12.15
N LYS A 279 -14.16 -10.13 13.26
CA LYS A 279 -13.05 -11.12 13.27
C LYS A 279 -13.30 -12.32 12.35
N GLY A 280 -14.53 -12.81 12.25
CA GLY A 280 -14.85 -13.93 11.34
C GLY A 280 -14.81 -13.55 9.85
N SER A 281 -15.11 -12.28 9.52
CA SER A 281 -15.13 -11.82 8.13
C SER A 281 -13.74 -11.47 7.60
N ILE A 282 -12.78 -11.11 8.45
CA ILE A 282 -11.40 -10.80 8.02
C ILE A 282 -10.68 -12.05 7.51
N ASP A 283 -11.04 -13.23 7.99
CA ASP A 283 -10.46 -14.50 7.54
C ASP A 283 -10.74 -14.74 6.04
N ALA A 284 -11.92 -14.38 5.55
CA ALA A 284 -12.24 -14.45 4.13
C ALA A 284 -11.32 -13.56 3.27
N LEU A 285 -10.96 -12.35 3.74
CA LEU A 285 -9.99 -11.51 3.05
C LEU A 285 -8.57 -12.10 3.08
N ILE A 286 -8.18 -12.70 4.23
CA ILE A 286 -6.90 -13.40 4.36
C ILE A 286 -6.79 -14.52 3.33
N GLN A 287 -7.79 -15.39 3.25
CA GLN A 287 -7.85 -16.49 2.27
C GLN A 287 -7.78 -15.97 0.83
N HIS A 288 -8.55 -14.92 0.51
CA HIS A 288 -8.52 -14.26 -0.79
C HIS A 288 -7.11 -13.82 -1.20
N VAL A 289 -6.41 -13.15 -0.30
CA VAL A 289 -5.04 -12.68 -0.55
C VAL A 289 -4.08 -13.86 -0.69
N LEU A 290 -4.11 -14.83 0.23
CA LEU A 290 -3.24 -16.01 0.18
C LEU A 290 -3.41 -16.84 -1.08
N GLU A 291 -4.63 -16.99 -1.59
CA GLU A 291 -4.89 -17.70 -2.83
C GLU A 291 -4.38 -16.95 -4.07
N ARG A 292 -4.43 -15.62 -4.04
CA ARG A 292 -4.12 -14.77 -5.19
C ARG A 292 -2.68 -14.30 -5.28
N ILE A 293 -1.98 -14.23 -4.15
CA ILE A 293 -0.59 -13.74 -4.10
C ILE A 293 0.37 -14.55 -4.98
N TRP A 294 0.00 -15.80 -5.32
CA TRP A 294 0.79 -16.70 -6.17
C TRP A 294 0.26 -16.84 -7.59
N ARG A 295 -0.85 -16.21 -7.94
CA ARG A 295 -1.34 -16.25 -9.32
C ARG A 295 -0.33 -15.56 -10.23
N LEU A 296 -0.12 -16.11 -11.41
CA LEU A 296 0.63 -15.40 -12.44
C LEU A 296 -0.17 -14.17 -12.87
N PRO A 297 0.49 -13.04 -13.21
CA PRO A 297 -0.21 -11.88 -13.75
C PRO A 297 -1.01 -12.33 -14.98
N ALA A 298 -2.25 -11.82 -15.11
CA ALA A 298 -3.03 -12.02 -16.32
C ALA A 298 -2.23 -11.50 -17.54
N PRO A 299 -2.24 -12.19 -18.66
CA PRO A 299 -1.61 -11.67 -19.86
C PRO A 299 -2.23 -10.29 -20.18
N PRO A 300 -1.42 -9.33 -20.64
CA PRO A 300 -1.94 -8.02 -20.99
C PRO A 300 -3.08 -8.18 -22.02
N PRO A 301 -4.14 -7.37 -21.93
CA PRO A 301 -5.23 -7.41 -22.89
C PRO A 301 -4.64 -7.28 -24.30
N LEU A 302 -5.05 -8.16 -25.21
CA LEU A 302 -4.65 -8.08 -26.61
C LEU A 302 -5.05 -6.70 -27.11
N THR A 303 -4.10 -5.80 -27.21
CA THR A 303 -4.29 -4.53 -27.90
C THR A 303 -4.62 -4.91 -29.34
N HIS A 304 -5.88 -4.74 -29.76
CA HIS A 304 -6.24 -4.83 -31.17
C HIS A 304 -5.34 -3.81 -31.90
N ARG A 305 -4.31 -4.32 -32.56
CA ARG A 305 -3.58 -3.54 -33.54
C ARG A 305 -4.63 -3.12 -34.57
N HIS A 306 -4.97 -1.83 -34.60
CA HIS A 306 -5.63 -1.26 -35.72
C HIS A 306 -4.75 -1.56 -36.94
N THR A 307 -5.13 -2.56 -37.71
CA THR A 307 -4.59 -2.79 -39.02
C THR A 307 -4.91 -1.57 -39.84
N ALA A 308 -3.91 -0.70 -40.04
CA ALA A 308 -4.00 0.39 -40.98
C ALA A 308 -4.34 -0.24 -42.35
N SER A 309 -5.51 0.11 -42.87
CA SER A 309 -5.93 -0.25 -44.23
C SER A 309 -4.89 0.29 -45.22
N PRO A 310 -4.41 -0.50 -46.18
CA PRO A 310 -3.46 0.00 -47.16
C PRO A 310 -4.11 1.09 -48.00
N ALA A 311 -3.51 2.29 -47.99
CA ALA A 311 -3.91 3.39 -48.81
C ALA A 311 -3.92 3.00 -50.30
N ALA A 312 -5.07 3.14 -50.93
CA ALA A 312 -5.25 2.92 -52.36
C ALA A 312 -4.33 3.88 -53.15
N THR A 313 -3.41 3.29 -53.90
CA THR A 313 -2.52 4.00 -54.82
C THR A 313 -3.36 4.50 -56.01
N LEU A 314 -3.73 5.77 -56.04
CA LEU A 314 -4.34 6.45 -57.21
C LEU A 314 -3.23 6.74 -58.22
N HIS A 315 -3.24 5.98 -59.32
CA HIS A 315 -2.48 6.27 -60.52
C HIS A 315 -3.11 7.51 -61.21
N GLY A 316 -2.49 8.67 -61.06
CA GLY A 316 -2.80 9.90 -61.83
C GLY A 316 -1.99 9.94 -63.10
N LYS A 317 -2.68 9.80 -64.25
CA LYS A 317 -2.13 10.00 -65.60
C LYS A 317 -1.67 11.44 -65.79
N ARG A 318 -0.41 11.58 -66.25
CA ARG A 318 0.12 12.81 -66.84
C ARG A 318 -0.68 13.17 -68.14
N ARG A 319 -1.13 14.38 -68.28
CA ARG A 319 -1.26 15.08 -69.55
C ARG A 319 -0.67 16.46 -69.38
N GLY A 320 0.29 16.75 -70.26
CA GLY A 320 0.97 18.02 -70.36
C GLY A 320 0.15 19.05 -71.17
N GLN A 321 0.55 20.30 -71.07
CA GLN A 321 0.71 21.34 -72.10
C GLN A 321 0.84 22.69 -71.40
N LEU A 322 1.98 23.32 -71.56
CA LEU A 322 2.24 24.58 -72.29
C LEU A 322 1.34 25.76 -71.91
N PHE A 323 1.83 26.74 -71.21
CA PHE A 323 2.35 28.06 -71.59
C PHE A 323 3.00 28.69 -70.37
#